data_0e3df159dedd88e2046bc893cf53c257
#
_entry.id   0e3df159dedd88e2046bc893cf53c257
#
_cell.length_a   1.000
_cell.length_b   1.000
_cell.length_c   1.000
_cell.angle_alpha   90.00
_cell.angle_beta   90.00
_cell.angle_gamma   90.00
#
_symmetry.space_group_name_H-M   'P 1'
#
loop_
_entity.id
_entity.type
_entity.pdbx_description
1 polymer ?
#
loop_
_entity_poly.entity_id
_entity_poly.type
_entity_poly.pdbx_seq_one_letter_code
_entity_poly.pdbx_strand_id
1 'polypeptide(L)'
;ILEGFRPGVVDKLGIGYQAVAALNPRIVYGAITGYGQDGPYRDRAGHDLNYLGYCGLLDQIGLPGSAPAVPNFQIGDLLGGSLTALVGVLAGVVDARSSGRGRYVDVSMTDAVFAHTIFPLLAVLGLGHALPRGEDVLSGGMPSYGVYATSDGRHFAVSAMEPKFWQGFCEAVGRPDLKPFAFATGAEGLRIRRELEVAFAQRSFADWTAVFERVDCCVTPVLRLEESLENEQLQARGMIVEVAGVKQFAPPFKISEAPFAV
;
A
#
# COMPACT_ATOMS: atom_id res chain seq x y z
N ILE A 1 -6.56 -21.46 14.55
CA ILE A 1 -5.72 -20.79 15.56
C ILE A 1 -4.84 -19.79 14.83
N LEU A 2 -4.65 -18.61 15.42
CA LEU A 2 -3.64 -17.63 15.01
C LEU A 2 -2.75 -17.32 16.19
N GLU A 3 -1.45 -17.17 15.93
CA GLU A 3 -0.48 -16.75 16.93
C GLU A 3 0.57 -15.83 16.31
N GLY A 4 1.21 -15.00 17.12
CA GLY A 4 2.24 -14.03 16.73
C GLY A 4 3.43 -14.01 17.68
N PHE A 5 3.71 -15.12 18.37
CA PHE A 5 4.88 -15.24 19.24
C PHE A 5 6.15 -15.50 18.43
N ARG A 6 7.29 -15.33 19.06
CA ARG A 6 8.56 -15.77 18.45
C ARG A 6 8.56 -17.28 18.23
N PRO A 7 9.20 -17.77 17.17
CA PRO A 7 9.28 -19.20 16.87
C PRO A 7 9.68 -20.04 18.08
N GLY A 8 8.98 -21.15 18.29
CA GLY A 8 9.22 -22.08 19.40
C GLY A 8 8.63 -21.69 20.76
N VAL A 9 8.04 -20.50 20.92
CA VAL A 9 7.38 -20.11 22.18
C VAL A 9 6.12 -20.93 22.40
N VAL A 10 5.26 -21.04 21.40
CA VAL A 10 4.01 -21.83 21.49
C VAL A 10 4.27 -23.31 21.72
N ASP A 11 5.38 -23.86 21.23
CA ASP A 11 5.78 -25.24 21.50
C ASP A 11 6.15 -25.43 22.97
N LYS A 12 6.90 -24.50 23.55
CA LYS A 12 7.23 -24.52 25.00
C LYS A 12 5.99 -24.39 25.89
N LEU A 13 4.94 -23.70 25.37
CA LEU A 13 3.65 -23.58 26.07
C LEU A 13 2.74 -24.81 25.90
N GLY A 14 3.13 -25.78 25.06
CA GLY A 14 2.34 -26.97 24.77
C GLY A 14 1.14 -26.76 23.87
N ILE A 15 1.08 -25.60 23.15
CA ILE A 15 -0.01 -25.21 22.23
C ILE A 15 0.50 -25.01 20.81
N GLY A 16 1.68 -25.47 20.46
CA GLY A 16 2.20 -25.46 19.09
C GLY A 16 1.40 -26.35 18.15
N TYR A 17 1.62 -26.17 16.86
CA TYR A 17 0.84 -26.86 15.82
C TYR A 17 0.77 -28.37 16.02
N GLN A 18 1.87 -29.04 16.29
CA GLN A 18 1.92 -30.51 16.46
C GLN A 18 1.02 -30.99 17.61
N ALA A 19 1.07 -30.30 18.73
CA ALA A 19 0.26 -30.63 19.90
C ALA A 19 -1.24 -30.45 19.62
N VAL A 20 -1.59 -29.36 18.97
CA VAL A 20 -3.00 -29.06 18.66
C VAL A 20 -3.52 -29.92 17.51
N ALA A 21 -2.71 -30.21 16.50
CA ALA A 21 -3.08 -31.09 15.39
C ALA A 21 -3.30 -32.53 15.82
N ALA A 22 -2.62 -32.99 16.87
CA ALA A 22 -2.88 -34.30 17.47
C ALA A 22 -4.29 -34.40 18.08
N LEU A 23 -4.84 -33.28 18.59
CA LEU A 23 -6.20 -33.21 19.14
C LEU A 23 -7.23 -32.94 18.05
N ASN A 24 -6.89 -32.14 17.06
CA ASN A 24 -7.75 -31.83 15.93
C ASN A 24 -6.96 -31.85 14.60
N PRO A 25 -6.93 -32.99 13.91
CA PRO A 25 -6.19 -33.14 12.64
C PRO A 25 -6.67 -32.21 11.51
N ARG A 26 -7.79 -31.51 11.68
CA ARG A 26 -8.36 -30.57 10.71
C ARG A 26 -8.05 -29.12 11.05
N ILE A 27 -7.24 -28.87 12.09
CA ILE A 27 -6.92 -27.51 12.52
C ILE A 27 -6.12 -26.75 11.45
N VAL A 28 -6.49 -25.52 11.17
CA VAL A 28 -5.64 -24.57 10.45
C VAL A 28 -4.97 -23.68 11.48
N TYR A 29 -3.67 -23.65 11.42
CA TYR A 29 -2.82 -22.98 12.40
C TYR A 29 -1.92 -21.97 11.69
N GLY A 30 -2.19 -20.67 11.87
CA GLY A 30 -1.40 -19.58 11.32
C GLY A 30 -0.41 -19.02 12.34
N ALA A 31 0.86 -19.00 12.00
CA ALA A 31 1.92 -18.36 12.75
C ALA A 31 2.42 -17.14 11.99
N ILE A 32 2.32 -15.96 12.60
CA ILE A 32 2.72 -14.68 11.99
C ILE A 32 3.98 -14.20 12.69
N THR A 33 5.08 -14.06 11.94
CA THR A 33 6.36 -13.61 12.50
C THR A 33 7.04 -12.61 11.57
N GLY A 34 8.05 -11.92 12.08
CA GLY A 34 8.80 -10.95 11.28
C GLY A 34 9.57 -11.58 10.13
N TYR A 35 10.14 -12.77 10.35
CA TYR A 35 11.11 -13.38 9.44
C TYR A 35 10.81 -14.84 9.07
N GLY A 36 9.64 -15.36 9.44
CA GLY A 36 9.28 -16.77 9.23
C GLY A 36 9.73 -17.70 10.35
N GLN A 37 9.36 -18.97 10.20
CA GLN A 37 9.65 -20.01 11.18
C GLN A 37 11.02 -20.68 10.98
N ASP A 38 11.72 -20.35 9.90
CA ASP A 38 13.05 -20.86 9.57
C ASP A 38 13.99 -19.75 9.09
N GLY A 39 15.16 -20.11 8.58
CA GLY A 39 16.14 -19.17 8.05
C GLY A 39 16.99 -18.46 9.12
N PRO A 40 18.03 -17.70 8.69
CA PRO A 40 19.03 -17.14 9.59
C PRO A 40 18.52 -16.00 10.49
N TYR A 41 17.34 -15.43 10.20
CA TYR A 41 16.76 -14.33 10.97
C TYR A 41 15.58 -14.76 11.85
N ARG A 42 15.23 -16.04 11.85
CA ARG A 42 14.13 -16.63 12.59
C ARG A 42 14.01 -16.11 14.02
N ASP A 43 15.12 -16.04 14.75
CA ASP A 43 15.15 -15.65 16.16
C ASP A 43 15.48 -14.16 16.39
N ARG A 44 15.59 -13.35 15.32
CA ARG A 44 15.85 -11.92 15.45
C ARG A 44 14.62 -11.15 15.91
N ALA A 45 14.86 -10.12 16.73
CA ALA A 45 13.85 -9.13 17.05
C ALA A 45 13.64 -8.18 15.87
N GLY A 46 12.41 -7.72 15.68
CA GLY A 46 12.07 -6.72 14.68
C GLY A 46 10.63 -6.22 14.87
N HIS A 47 10.38 -5.08 14.26
CA HIS A 47 9.07 -4.48 14.06
C HIS A 47 8.92 -4.08 12.60
N ASP A 48 7.78 -3.57 12.20
CA ASP A 48 7.41 -3.18 10.83
C ASP A 48 8.59 -2.59 10.04
N LEU A 49 9.21 -1.54 10.56
CA LEU A 49 10.28 -0.81 9.88
C LEU A 49 11.51 -1.68 9.57
N ASN A 50 11.82 -2.68 10.43
CA ASN A 50 12.93 -3.60 10.22
C ASN A 50 12.63 -4.55 9.06
N TYR A 51 11.39 -5.01 8.93
CA TYR A 51 10.94 -5.89 7.85
C TYR A 51 11.01 -5.16 6.51
N LEU A 52 10.54 -3.89 6.47
CA LEU A 52 10.67 -3.02 5.29
C LEU A 52 12.13 -2.75 4.92
N GLY A 53 13.01 -2.62 5.91
CA GLY A 53 14.44 -2.41 5.71
C GLY A 53 15.11 -3.61 5.04
N TYR A 54 14.88 -4.81 5.57
CA TYR A 54 15.50 -6.03 5.04
C TYR A 54 15.00 -6.42 3.65
N CYS A 55 13.74 -6.15 3.32
CA CYS A 55 13.22 -6.43 1.98
C CYS A 55 13.55 -5.34 0.95
N GLY A 56 14.21 -4.26 1.34
CA GLY A 56 14.59 -3.16 0.46
C GLY A 56 13.48 -2.15 0.15
N LEU A 57 12.23 -2.39 0.59
CA LEU A 57 11.13 -1.47 0.31
C LEU A 57 11.33 -0.11 0.97
N LEU A 58 11.88 -0.07 2.19
CA LEU A 58 12.12 1.19 2.90
C LEU A 58 13.06 2.12 2.13
N ASP A 59 14.05 1.58 1.43
CA ASP A 59 14.93 2.37 0.57
C ASP A 59 14.20 3.06 -0.57
N GLN A 60 13.08 2.50 -1.03
CA GLN A 60 12.29 3.03 -2.15
C GLN A 60 11.25 4.08 -1.72
N ILE A 61 11.07 4.32 -0.41
CA ILE A 61 10.09 5.27 0.13
C ILE A 61 10.77 6.60 0.46
N GLY A 62 10.34 7.69 -0.18
CA GLY A 62 10.83 9.05 0.06
C GLY A 62 10.93 9.88 -1.21
N LEU A 63 11.46 11.09 -1.06
CA LEU A 63 11.69 12.01 -2.16
C LEU A 63 13.09 11.80 -2.77
N PRO A 64 13.32 12.21 -4.03
CA PRO A 64 14.61 12.16 -4.66
C PRO A 64 15.70 12.83 -3.80
N GLY A 65 16.83 12.16 -3.59
CA GLY A 65 17.94 12.68 -2.80
C GLY A 65 17.74 12.77 -1.29
N SER A 66 16.56 12.42 -0.77
CA SER A 66 16.30 12.40 0.67
C SER A 66 16.74 11.09 1.34
N ALA A 67 16.82 11.07 2.67
CA ALA A 67 16.82 9.84 3.43
C ALA A 67 15.50 9.05 3.21
N PRO A 68 15.51 7.71 3.41
CA PRO A 68 14.26 6.94 3.44
C PRO A 68 13.24 7.55 4.41
N ALA A 69 12.00 7.67 3.99
CA ALA A 69 10.92 8.18 4.83
C ALA A 69 10.24 7.05 5.60
N VAL A 70 9.94 7.26 6.87
CA VAL A 70 9.13 6.33 7.67
C VAL A 70 7.67 6.54 7.30
N PRO A 71 6.98 5.54 6.69
CA PRO A 71 5.58 5.68 6.37
C PRO A 71 4.72 5.65 7.64
N ASN A 72 3.69 6.49 7.70
CA ASN A 72 2.69 6.42 8.77
C ASN A 72 1.61 5.36 8.44
N PHE A 73 2.05 4.22 7.93
CA PHE A 73 1.24 3.04 7.64
C PHE A 73 2.13 1.82 7.80
N GLN A 74 1.78 0.92 8.70
CA GLN A 74 2.56 -0.27 9.04
C GLN A 74 2.39 -1.33 7.95
N ILE A 75 3.15 -1.19 6.88
CA ILE A 75 3.05 -2.03 5.67
C ILE A 75 3.38 -3.49 5.99
N GLY A 76 4.45 -3.71 6.77
CA GLY A 76 4.87 -5.05 7.18
C GLY A 76 3.83 -5.73 8.06
N ASP A 77 3.30 -5.04 9.06
CA ASP A 77 2.34 -5.60 10.01
C ASP A 77 0.95 -5.81 9.37
N LEU A 78 0.46 -4.83 8.61
CA LEU A 78 -0.90 -4.86 8.04
C LEU A 78 -0.98 -5.67 6.74
N LEU A 79 -0.14 -5.37 5.75
CA LEU A 79 -0.11 -6.09 4.48
C LEU A 79 0.63 -7.42 4.63
N GLY A 80 1.86 -7.34 5.15
CA GLY A 80 2.76 -8.49 5.29
C GLY A 80 2.24 -9.52 6.30
N GLY A 81 1.82 -9.06 7.46
CA GLY A 81 1.29 -9.91 8.53
C GLY A 81 -0.20 -10.21 8.36
N SER A 82 -1.04 -9.22 8.67
CA SER A 82 -2.48 -9.44 8.84
C SER A 82 -3.18 -9.91 7.57
N LEU A 83 -3.00 -9.20 6.45
CA LEU A 83 -3.70 -9.53 5.19
C LEU A 83 -3.17 -10.85 4.61
N THR A 84 -1.86 -11.05 4.61
CA THR A 84 -1.24 -12.29 4.10
C THR A 84 -1.65 -13.50 4.93
N ALA A 85 -1.68 -13.36 6.26
CA ALA A 85 -2.16 -14.43 7.15
C ALA A 85 -3.64 -14.75 6.90
N LEU A 86 -4.48 -13.74 6.71
CA LEU A 86 -5.90 -13.94 6.39
C LEU A 86 -6.05 -14.77 5.11
N VAL A 87 -5.33 -14.42 4.05
CA VAL A 87 -5.36 -15.17 2.78
C VAL A 87 -4.87 -16.61 2.97
N GLY A 88 -3.73 -16.80 3.64
CA GLY A 88 -3.16 -18.13 3.89
C GLY A 88 -4.07 -19.02 4.73
N VAL A 89 -4.66 -18.46 5.79
CA VAL A 89 -5.58 -19.19 6.67
C VAL A 89 -6.89 -19.54 5.96
N LEU A 90 -7.46 -18.63 5.17
CA LEU A 90 -8.66 -18.93 4.38
C LEU A 90 -8.39 -20.03 3.34
N ALA A 91 -7.26 -19.97 2.66
CA ALA A 91 -6.83 -21.05 1.75
C ALA A 91 -6.69 -22.39 2.50
N GLY A 92 -6.08 -22.38 3.67
CA GLY A 92 -5.96 -23.54 4.55
C GLY A 92 -7.33 -24.09 4.99
N VAL A 93 -8.28 -23.22 5.32
CA VAL A 93 -9.65 -23.61 5.71
C VAL A 93 -10.40 -24.25 4.53
N VAL A 94 -10.28 -23.67 3.32
CA VAL A 94 -10.89 -24.24 2.10
C VAL A 94 -10.32 -25.64 1.83
N ASP A 95 -8.99 -25.79 1.89
CA ASP A 95 -8.36 -27.10 1.71
C ASP A 95 -8.74 -28.09 2.81
N ALA A 96 -8.76 -27.67 4.08
CA ALA A 96 -9.12 -28.57 5.18
C ALA A 96 -10.58 -29.06 5.11
N ARG A 97 -11.48 -28.26 4.54
CA ARG A 97 -12.86 -28.66 4.29
C ARG A 97 -12.97 -29.74 3.22
N SER A 98 -12.15 -29.69 2.19
CA SER A 98 -12.17 -30.67 1.09
C SER A 98 -11.32 -31.90 1.37
N SER A 99 -10.12 -31.73 1.94
CA SER A 99 -9.16 -32.81 2.19
C SER A 99 -9.38 -33.54 3.53
N GLY A 100 -10.11 -32.93 4.47
CA GLY A 100 -10.23 -33.42 5.85
C GLY A 100 -8.96 -33.21 6.69
N ARG A 101 -7.93 -32.53 6.18
CA ARG A 101 -6.62 -32.35 6.83
C ARG A 101 -6.35 -30.88 7.07
N GLY A 102 -5.94 -30.56 8.30
CA GLY A 102 -5.51 -29.21 8.67
C GLY A 102 -4.19 -28.78 8.00
N ARG A 103 -3.83 -27.52 8.18
CA ARG A 103 -2.61 -26.93 7.61
C ARG A 103 -1.92 -26.06 8.64
N TYR A 104 -0.61 -26.09 8.63
CA TYR A 104 0.23 -25.05 9.23
C TYR A 104 0.52 -23.98 8.20
N VAL A 105 0.29 -22.73 8.55
CA VAL A 105 0.50 -21.57 7.68
C VAL A 105 1.56 -20.71 8.34
N ASP A 106 2.76 -20.73 7.81
CA ASP A 106 3.86 -19.85 8.20
C ASP A 106 3.78 -18.56 7.41
N VAL A 107 3.71 -17.44 8.13
CA VAL A 107 3.62 -16.09 7.54
C VAL A 107 4.81 -15.27 8.03
N SER A 108 5.75 -15.02 7.13
CA SER A 108 6.84 -14.07 7.29
C SER A 108 6.42 -12.70 6.77
N MET A 109 6.38 -11.69 7.65
CA MET A 109 6.07 -10.32 7.24
C MET A 109 7.09 -9.79 6.24
N THR A 110 8.38 -10.10 6.41
CA THR A 110 9.45 -9.72 5.48
C THR A 110 9.24 -10.32 4.09
N ASP A 111 8.95 -11.62 4.02
CA ASP A 111 8.76 -12.31 2.73
C ASP A 111 7.54 -11.78 1.99
N ALA A 112 6.45 -11.55 2.72
CA ALA A 112 5.23 -11.02 2.15
C ALA A 112 5.44 -9.62 1.57
N VAL A 113 6.13 -8.72 2.29
CA VAL A 113 6.47 -7.39 1.77
C VAL A 113 7.40 -7.49 0.58
N PHE A 114 8.44 -8.34 0.65
CA PHE A 114 9.35 -8.56 -0.46
C PHE A 114 8.63 -9.02 -1.74
N ALA A 115 7.67 -9.94 -1.62
CA ALA A 115 6.87 -10.41 -2.74
C ALA A 115 6.03 -9.30 -3.42
N HIS A 116 5.78 -8.19 -2.72
CA HIS A 116 5.05 -7.04 -3.26
C HIS A 116 5.96 -5.93 -3.84
N THR A 117 7.29 -6.06 -3.75
CA THR A 117 8.25 -5.10 -4.33
C THR A 117 8.46 -5.33 -5.83
N ILE A 118 7.39 -5.57 -6.58
CA ILE A 118 7.44 -6.00 -7.99
C ILE A 118 8.14 -4.97 -8.88
N PHE A 119 7.76 -3.69 -8.81
CA PHE A 119 8.30 -2.67 -9.70
C PHE A 119 9.79 -2.39 -9.45
N PRO A 120 10.26 -2.14 -8.22
CA PRO A 120 11.69 -2.04 -7.94
C PRO A 120 12.47 -3.29 -8.36
N LEU A 121 11.90 -4.48 -8.16
CA LEU A 121 12.54 -5.74 -8.59
C LEU A 121 12.69 -5.81 -10.10
N LEU A 122 11.68 -5.41 -10.87
CA LEU A 122 11.76 -5.39 -12.34
C LEU A 122 12.88 -4.44 -12.81
N ALA A 123 13.07 -3.30 -12.16
CA ALA A 123 14.19 -2.41 -12.46
C ALA A 123 15.54 -3.10 -12.17
N VAL A 124 15.68 -3.77 -11.03
CA VAL A 124 16.91 -4.54 -10.70
C VAL A 124 17.17 -5.62 -11.74
N LEU A 125 16.16 -6.37 -12.16
CA LEU A 125 16.30 -7.46 -13.14
C LEU A 125 16.63 -6.94 -14.56
N GLY A 126 16.05 -5.79 -14.93
CA GLY A 126 16.25 -5.21 -16.26
C GLY A 126 17.48 -4.30 -16.39
N LEU A 127 17.82 -3.56 -15.35
CA LEU A 127 18.89 -2.55 -15.35
C LEU A 127 20.09 -2.95 -14.50
N GLY A 128 19.98 -4.00 -13.68
CA GLY A 128 20.99 -4.40 -12.72
C GLY A 128 20.97 -3.60 -11.39
N HIS A 129 20.09 -2.64 -11.24
CA HIS A 129 19.91 -1.82 -10.04
C HIS A 129 18.49 -1.26 -9.96
N ALA A 130 18.01 -0.97 -8.75
CA ALA A 130 16.79 -0.20 -8.56
C ALA A 130 17.03 1.28 -8.91
N LEU A 131 16.00 1.95 -9.43
CA LEU A 131 16.05 3.40 -9.57
C LEU A 131 16.05 4.05 -8.18
N PRO A 132 16.65 5.25 -8.04
CA PRO A 132 16.57 5.98 -6.78
C PRO A 132 15.11 6.24 -6.37
N ARG A 133 14.86 6.33 -5.07
CA ARG A 133 13.51 6.65 -4.56
C ARG A 133 12.99 7.95 -5.16
N GLY A 134 11.71 7.94 -5.50
CA GLY A 134 11.05 9.08 -6.12
C GLY A 134 11.41 9.33 -7.60
N GLU A 135 12.22 8.46 -8.22
CA GLU A 135 12.66 8.59 -9.61
C GLU A 135 12.13 7.48 -10.53
N ASP A 136 11.49 6.45 -9.98
CA ASP A 136 10.82 5.44 -10.77
C ASP A 136 9.49 5.98 -11.35
N VAL A 137 9.03 5.37 -12.43
CA VAL A 137 7.83 5.76 -13.17
C VAL A 137 6.59 5.89 -12.30
N LEU A 138 6.42 5.05 -11.30
CA LEU A 138 5.29 5.07 -10.36
C LEU A 138 5.65 5.64 -8.97
N SER A 139 6.78 6.31 -8.84
CA SER A 139 7.17 6.94 -7.57
C SER A 139 7.48 8.43 -7.70
N GLY A 140 7.21 9.03 -8.87
CA GLY A 140 7.44 10.46 -9.11
C GLY A 140 8.43 10.78 -10.22
N GLY A 141 9.02 9.79 -10.88
CA GLY A 141 9.98 9.98 -11.97
C GLY A 141 9.37 10.49 -13.27
N MET A 142 8.03 10.44 -13.41
CA MET A 142 7.30 11.02 -14.54
C MET A 142 6.44 12.21 -14.11
N PRO A 143 6.26 13.25 -14.96
CA PRO A 143 5.39 14.37 -14.64
C PRO A 143 3.91 13.97 -14.55
N SER A 144 3.49 12.92 -15.25
CA SER A 144 2.14 12.36 -15.22
C SER A 144 1.82 11.55 -13.98
N TYR A 145 2.82 11.25 -13.11
CA TYR A 145 2.64 10.49 -11.89
C TYR A 145 3.41 11.14 -10.73
N GLY A 146 2.71 11.88 -9.90
CA GLY A 146 3.36 12.60 -8.79
C GLY A 146 2.43 13.46 -7.96
N VAL A 147 3.00 14.17 -7.02
CA VAL A 147 2.28 15.08 -6.11
C VAL A 147 2.75 16.51 -6.38
N TYR A 148 1.79 17.45 -6.48
CA TYR A 148 2.02 18.85 -6.79
C TYR A 148 1.42 19.76 -5.73
N ALA A 149 2.20 20.75 -5.27
CA ALA A 149 1.79 21.70 -4.23
C ALA A 149 0.99 22.87 -4.82
N THR A 150 -0.05 23.27 -4.12
CA THR A 150 -0.88 24.46 -4.41
C THR A 150 -0.32 25.71 -3.74
N SER A 151 -0.84 26.90 -4.11
CA SER A 151 -0.38 28.18 -3.55
C SER A 151 -0.54 28.31 -2.03
N ASP A 152 -1.45 27.57 -1.45
CA ASP A 152 -1.75 27.53 0.00
C ASP A 152 -1.09 26.33 0.73
N GLY A 153 -0.11 25.67 0.08
CA GLY A 153 0.67 24.57 0.66
C GLY A 153 -0.08 23.25 0.83
N ARG A 154 -1.25 23.10 0.19
CA ARG A 154 -1.95 21.82 0.05
C ARG A 154 -1.41 21.09 -1.19
N HIS A 155 -1.91 19.90 -1.47
CA HIS A 155 -1.36 19.06 -2.54
C HIS A 155 -2.46 18.38 -3.36
N PHE A 156 -2.11 18.08 -4.63
CA PHE A 156 -2.88 17.19 -5.50
C PHE A 156 -2.03 16.00 -5.94
N ALA A 157 -2.65 14.84 -5.99
CA ALA A 157 -2.07 13.64 -6.59
C ALA A 157 -2.49 13.59 -8.06
N VAL A 158 -1.51 13.46 -8.94
CA VAL A 158 -1.68 13.31 -10.38
C VAL A 158 -1.20 11.92 -10.78
N SER A 159 -2.07 11.15 -11.44
CA SER A 159 -1.77 9.81 -11.99
C SER A 159 -2.33 9.65 -13.40
N ALA A 160 -2.15 10.69 -14.22
CA ALA A 160 -2.70 10.83 -15.56
C ALA A 160 -1.85 10.07 -16.60
N MET A 161 -1.76 8.75 -16.49
CA MET A 161 -0.85 7.93 -17.30
C MET A 161 -1.37 7.67 -18.71
N GLU A 162 -2.68 7.52 -18.90
CA GLU A 162 -3.25 7.30 -20.22
C GLU A 162 -3.29 8.61 -21.04
N PRO A 163 -3.07 8.54 -22.36
CA PRO A 163 -3.00 9.74 -23.22
C PRO A 163 -4.20 10.67 -23.07
N LYS A 164 -5.41 10.14 -22.94
CA LYS A 164 -6.63 10.94 -22.78
C LYS A 164 -6.66 11.72 -21.46
N PHE A 165 -6.20 11.10 -20.38
CA PHE A 165 -6.17 11.73 -19.07
C PHE A 165 -5.07 12.78 -18.98
N TRP A 166 -3.89 12.47 -19.52
CA TRP A 166 -2.80 13.45 -19.61
C TRP A 166 -3.17 14.67 -20.44
N GLN A 167 -3.83 14.48 -21.59
CA GLN A 167 -4.32 15.58 -22.43
C GLN A 167 -5.33 16.45 -21.67
N GLY A 168 -6.33 15.83 -21.03
CA GLY A 168 -7.32 16.54 -20.20
C GLY A 168 -6.68 17.28 -19.04
N PHE A 169 -5.70 16.68 -18.39
CA PHE A 169 -4.92 17.32 -17.34
C PHE A 169 -4.15 18.54 -17.85
N CYS A 170 -3.41 18.41 -18.97
CA CYS A 170 -2.67 19.54 -19.56
C CYS A 170 -3.59 20.70 -19.94
N GLU A 171 -4.79 20.42 -20.46
CA GLU A 171 -5.79 21.44 -20.75
C GLU A 171 -6.31 22.11 -19.47
N ALA A 172 -6.64 21.33 -18.46
CA ALA A 172 -7.15 21.82 -17.17
C ALA A 172 -6.16 22.72 -16.44
N VAL A 173 -4.86 22.41 -16.51
CA VAL A 173 -3.81 23.26 -15.92
C VAL A 173 -3.36 24.41 -16.83
N GLY A 174 -3.93 24.54 -18.03
CA GLY A 174 -3.58 25.60 -18.99
C GLY A 174 -2.23 25.42 -19.68
N ARG A 175 -1.75 24.16 -19.77
CA ARG A 175 -0.47 23.81 -20.39
C ARG A 175 -0.62 22.76 -21.50
N PRO A 176 -1.40 23.07 -22.57
CA PRO A 176 -1.59 22.15 -23.69
C PRO A 176 -0.28 21.82 -24.44
N ASP A 177 0.75 22.65 -24.31
CA ASP A 177 2.09 22.45 -24.84
C ASP A 177 2.81 21.24 -24.21
N LEU A 178 2.39 20.79 -23.02
CA LEU A 178 2.98 19.65 -22.32
C LEU A 178 2.42 18.28 -22.74
N LYS A 179 1.40 18.24 -23.59
CA LYS A 179 0.76 16.98 -24.05
C LYS A 179 1.75 15.92 -24.58
N PRO A 180 2.83 16.26 -25.30
CA PRO A 180 3.78 15.26 -25.79
C PRO A 180 4.64 14.60 -24.70
N PHE A 181 4.63 15.06 -23.45
CA PHE A 181 5.63 14.74 -22.43
C PHE A 181 5.10 13.87 -21.27
N ALA A 182 4.00 13.14 -21.44
CA ALA A 182 3.40 12.31 -20.40
C ALA A 182 4.40 11.34 -19.72
N PHE A 183 5.26 10.74 -20.55
CA PHE A 183 6.24 9.71 -20.13
C PHE A 183 7.68 10.24 -20.14
N ALA A 184 7.87 11.55 -20.11
CA ALA A 184 9.20 12.12 -20.00
C ALA A 184 9.84 11.74 -18.67
N THR A 185 11.10 11.29 -18.73
CA THR A 185 11.89 10.88 -17.56
C THR A 185 13.24 11.62 -17.55
N GLY A 186 14.04 11.41 -16.50
CA GLY A 186 15.35 12.05 -16.39
C GLY A 186 15.28 13.57 -16.42
N ALA A 187 16.22 14.22 -17.08
CA ALA A 187 16.33 15.68 -17.12
C ALA A 187 15.09 16.36 -17.76
N GLU A 188 14.50 15.76 -18.78
CA GLU A 188 13.28 16.27 -19.41
C GLU A 188 12.07 16.13 -18.49
N GLY A 189 11.88 14.98 -17.87
CA GLY A 189 10.83 14.76 -16.90
C GLY A 189 10.90 15.76 -15.73
N LEU A 190 12.09 15.99 -15.21
CA LEU A 190 12.33 16.98 -14.15
C LEU A 190 12.04 18.42 -14.60
N ARG A 191 12.32 18.76 -15.86
CA ARG A 191 11.97 20.06 -16.41
C ARG A 191 10.46 20.24 -16.45
N ILE A 192 9.74 19.30 -17.05
CA ILE A 192 8.28 19.34 -17.16
C ILE A 192 7.64 19.38 -15.76
N ARG A 193 8.15 18.57 -14.81
CA ARG A 193 7.67 18.58 -13.43
C ARG A 193 7.76 19.98 -12.81
N ARG A 194 8.91 20.67 -12.94
CA ARG A 194 9.06 22.05 -12.42
C ARG A 194 8.08 23.03 -13.06
N GLU A 195 7.80 22.90 -14.35
CA GLU A 195 6.81 23.73 -15.02
C GLU A 195 5.39 23.50 -14.49
N LEU A 196 5.04 22.25 -14.18
CA LEU A 196 3.77 21.91 -13.52
C LEU A 196 3.71 22.39 -12.07
N GLU A 197 4.79 22.28 -11.32
CA GLU A 197 4.89 22.85 -9.97
C GLU A 197 4.63 24.35 -9.97
N VAL A 198 5.17 25.09 -10.93
CA VAL A 198 4.89 26.51 -11.11
C VAL A 198 3.42 26.75 -11.46
N ALA A 199 2.82 25.92 -12.33
CA ALA A 199 1.41 26.04 -12.69
C ALA A 199 0.47 25.77 -11.50
N PHE A 200 0.75 24.72 -10.73
CA PHE A 200 -0.04 24.37 -9.53
C PHE A 200 0.04 25.45 -8.45
N ALA A 201 1.22 26.05 -8.23
CA ALA A 201 1.43 27.12 -7.27
C ALA A 201 0.67 28.43 -7.58
N GLN A 202 0.02 28.54 -8.75
CA GLN A 202 -0.77 29.73 -9.12
C GLN A 202 -2.18 29.75 -8.51
N ARG A 203 -2.68 28.64 -8.01
CA ARG A 203 -4.04 28.53 -7.49
C ARG A 203 -4.08 27.83 -6.14
N SER A 204 -5.11 28.14 -5.36
CA SER A 204 -5.39 27.50 -4.09
C SER A 204 -5.89 26.05 -4.29
N PHE A 205 -5.88 25.29 -3.19
CA PHE A 205 -6.46 23.95 -3.15
C PHE A 205 -7.94 23.95 -3.56
N ALA A 206 -8.72 24.91 -3.07
CA ALA A 206 -10.14 25.03 -3.40
C ALA A 206 -10.36 25.33 -4.88
N ASP A 207 -9.56 26.23 -5.48
CA ASP A 207 -9.67 26.56 -6.90
C ASP A 207 -9.35 25.35 -7.79
N TRP A 208 -8.28 24.60 -7.46
CA TRP A 208 -7.95 23.38 -8.19
C TRP A 208 -8.97 22.26 -8.00
N THR A 209 -9.56 22.12 -6.82
CA THR A 209 -10.66 21.19 -6.58
C THR A 209 -11.82 21.47 -7.53
N ALA A 210 -12.26 22.73 -7.63
CA ALA A 210 -13.34 23.13 -8.52
C ALA A 210 -13.03 22.90 -10.02
N VAL A 211 -11.74 22.93 -10.41
CA VAL A 211 -11.31 22.58 -11.77
C VAL A 211 -11.41 21.09 -12.01
N PHE A 212 -10.80 20.28 -11.13
CA PHE A 212 -10.67 18.83 -11.35
C PHE A 212 -11.95 18.05 -11.06
N GLU A 213 -12.90 18.58 -10.31
CA GLU A 213 -14.27 18.02 -10.22
C GLU A 213 -15.00 17.95 -11.55
N ARG A 214 -14.60 18.76 -12.52
CA ARG A 214 -15.24 18.85 -13.85
C ARG A 214 -14.49 18.11 -14.94
N VAL A 215 -13.31 17.57 -14.63
CA VAL A 215 -12.42 16.94 -15.62
C VAL A 215 -11.98 15.57 -15.10
N ASP A 216 -12.42 14.52 -15.77
CA ASP A 216 -11.97 13.15 -15.48
C ASP A 216 -10.58 12.92 -16.07
N CYS A 217 -9.54 13.21 -15.27
CA CYS A 217 -8.14 13.16 -15.72
C CYS A 217 -7.19 12.51 -14.69
N CYS A 218 -7.69 11.67 -13.81
CA CYS A 218 -6.92 10.98 -12.76
C CYS A 218 -6.14 11.94 -11.87
N VAL A 219 -6.78 13.03 -11.45
CA VAL A 219 -6.24 14.01 -10.51
C VAL A 219 -7.17 14.13 -9.32
N THR A 220 -6.62 14.03 -8.12
CA THR A 220 -7.40 14.09 -6.89
C THR A 220 -6.74 14.99 -5.84
N PRO A 221 -7.53 15.68 -5.00
CA PRO A 221 -6.99 16.37 -3.85
C PRO A 221 -6.34 15.36 -2.88
N VAL A 222 -5.23 15.74 -2.25
CA VAL A 222 -4.67 15.01 -1.12
C VAL A 222 -5.37 15.52 0.15
N LEU A 223 -6.36 14.77 0.60
CA LEU A 223 -7.13 15.09 1.79
C LEU A 223 -6.29 14.86 3.06
N ARG A 224 -6.54 15.65 4.09
CA ARG A 224 -6.13 15.30 5.43
C ARG A 224 -6.98 14.13 5.93
N LEU A 225 -6.47 13.38 6.89
CA LEU A 225 -7.18 12.19 7.38
C LEU A 225 -8.55 12.55 7.97
N GLU A 226 -8.65 13.69 8.67
CA GLU A 226 -9.91 14.21 9.20
C GLU A 226 -10.92 14.55 8.10
N GLU A 227 -10.45 15.11 6.98
CA GLU A 227 -11.29 15.44 5.82
C GLU A 227 -11.77 14.18 5.11
N SER A 228 -10.99 13.11 5.12
CA SER A 228 -11.38 11.84 4.52
C SER A 228 -12.57 11.18 5.23
N LEU A 229 -12.77 11.46 6.53
CA LEU A 229 -13.93 10.96 7.26
C LEU A 229 -15.26 11.54 6.72
N GLU A 230 -15.21 12.73 6.13
CA GLU A 230 -16.37 13.42 5.54
C GLU A 230 -16.43 13.26 4.00
N ASN A 231 -15.50 12.47 3.43
CA ASN A 231 -15.48 12.24 1.98
C ASN A 231 -16.75 11.50 1.52
N GLU A 232 -17.44 12.05 0.52
CA GLU A 232 -18.72 11.56 0.02
C GLU A 232 -18.68 10.10 -0.44
N GLN A 233 -17.59 9.68 -1.10
CA GLN A 233 -17.43 8.28 -1.55
C GLN A 233 -17.30 7.32 -0.36
N LEU A 234 -16.52 7.68 0.66
CA LEU A 234 -16.34 6.85 1.85
C LEU A 234 -17.64 6.79 2.68
N GLN A 235 -18.36 7.90 2.77
CA GLN A 235 -19.67 7.96 3.41
C GLN A 235 -20.70 7.12 2.65
N ALA A 236 -20.83 7.30 1.34
CA ALA A 236 -21.77 6.54 0.50
C ALA A 236 -21.48 5.03 0.53
N ARG A 237 -20.24 4.64 0.70
CA ARG A 237 -19.84 3.23 0.85
C ARG A 237 -20.04 2.69 2.26
N GLY A 238 -20.37 3.54 3.23
CA GLY A 238 -20.56 3.16 4.64
C GLY A 238 -19.26 2.66 5.27
N MET A 239 -18.13 3.29 4.95
CA MET A 239 -16.80 2.86 5.45
C MET A 239 -16.55 3.25 6.91
N ILE A 240 -17.32 4.21 7.43
CA ILE A 240 -17.29 4.60 8.85
C ILE A 240 -18.59 4.14 9.49
N VAL A 241 -18.49 3.33 10.51
CA VAL A 241 -19.61 2.81 11.30
C VAL A 241 -19.44 3.19 12.77
N GLU A 242 -20.53 3.26 13.50
CA GLU A 242 -20.51 3.50 14.94
C GLU A 242 -21.03 2.28 15.66
N VAL A 243 -20.22 1.70 16.54
CA VAL A 243 -20.57 0.56 17.37
C VAL A 243 -20.35 0.91 18.83
N ALA A 244 -21.38 0.83 19.64
CA ALA A 244 -21.34 1.20 21.06
C ALA A 244 -20.78 2.61 21.33
N GLY A 245 -21.08 3.58 20.45
CA GLY A 245 -20.60 4.97 20.57
C GLY A 245 -19.17 5.18 20.08
N VAL A 246 -18.52 4.17 19.49
CA VAL A 246 -17.17 4.29 18.95
C VAL A 246 -17.21 4.20 17.43
N LYS A 247 -16.66 5.23 16.77
CA LYS A 247 -16.45 5.21 15.31
C LYS A 247 -15.32 4.25 14.95
N GLN A 248 -15.58 3.40 13.95
CA GLN A 248 -14.61 2.42 13.45
C GLN A 248 -14.81 2.16 11.96
N PHE A 249 -13.85 1.48 11.34
CA PHE A 249 -13.95 1.12 9.94
C PHE A 249 -14.89 -0.07 9.74
N ALA A 250 -15.74 0.01 8.71
CA ALA A 250 -16.45 -1.14 8.20
C ALA A 250 -15.47 -2.07 7.42
N PRO A 251 -15.84 -3.35 7.20
CA PRO A 251 -15.07 -4.20 6.30
C PRO A 251 -14.90 -3.55 4.91
N PRO A 252 -13.69 -3.59 4.31
CA PRO A 252 -13.39 -2.86 3.09
C PRO A 252 -13.97 -3.51 1.81
N PHE A 253 -14.74 -4.57 1.95
CA PHE A 253 -15.40 -5.27 0.85
C PHE A 253 -16.87 -5.57 1.19
N LYS A 254 -17.69 -5.76 0.17
CA LYS A 254 -19.10 -6.13 0.29
C LYS A 254 -19.32 -7.46 -0.41
N ILE A 255 -20.03 -8.38 0.26
CA ILE A 255 -20.42 -9.66 -0.31
C ILE A 255 -21.92 -9.57 -0.61
N SER A 256 -22.33 -9.90 -1.85
CA SER A 256 -23.75 -9.95 -2.23
C SER A 256 -24.51 -10.94 -1.34
N GLU A 257 -25.69 -10.57 -0.92
CA GLU A 257 -26.59 -11.40 -0.09
C GLU A 257 -26.04 -11.83 1.28
N ALA A 258 -24.86 -11.29 1.67
CA ALA A 258 -24.24 -11.56 2.95
C ALA A 258 -23.77 -10.24 3.61
N PRO A 259 -24.70 -9.37 4.05
CA PRO A 259 -24.32 -8.12 4.71
C PRO A 259 -23.57 -8.41 6.01
N PHE A 260 -22.51 -7.67 6.26
CA PHE A 260 -21.84 -7.71 7.57
C PHE A 260 -22.72 -6.98 8.59
N ALA A 261 -23.07 -7.67 9.68
CA ALA A 261 -23.51 -7.01 10.90
C ALA A 261 -22.27 -6.58 11.68
N VAL A 262 -22.14 -5.30 11.93
CA VAL A 262 -21.07 -4.73 12.76
C VAL A 262 -21.61 -4.52 14.17
#